data_da38ec70764008b2c30b7fdcb173c788
#
_entry.id   da38ec70764008b2c30b7fdcb173c788
#
_cell.length_a   1.000
_cell.length_b   1.000
_cell.length_c   1.000
_cell.angle_alpha   90.00
_cell.angle_beta   90.00
_cell.angle_gamma   90.00
#
_symmetry.space_group_name_H-M   'P 1'
#
loop_
_entity.id
_entity.type
_entity.pdbx_description
1 polymer ?
#
loop_
_entity_poly.entity_id
_entity_poly.type
_entity_poly.pdbx_seq_one_letter_code
_entity_poly.pdbx_strand_id
1 'polypeptide(L)'
;MDNSGLYVGLDIGTTSIKVIVAEKVKGQLNVIGVGNQPSNGLSRGVIVDIDQAADAIRSAVNQAQEKASIEIKDVIVSVPANMLRIEPCNGLITLDDQSREITEEDVRNVAASALGTSLPQEREIIDIQPEEFIVDGFDGIKDPRGMVGVRLEMRGKLISGSKGIMHNLQKAVTKAGLNIVSTVLTPLAESHVVLNDGEQDFGTIIVDLGGGQTTASVIHDHQLKYATTDPEGGTFITKDISIVLNTSMNNAEKIKRDYGYADSLQASADNEFPVEVVGQSEPTYIDERYLAEIIEARLSQIFDRIKDRLNQIQALDLPGGIVLTGGVAALPGIAELAADQFNTNVRVYIPDQMGLRHPSFTAALSLVSYFSDLADVDMIVRSAVGATLTKAPKLSQPEQVQTPVSGKAKKTKKPAQKKKRGEGIKNFFSDFFD
;
A
#
# COMPACT_ATOMS: atom_id res chain seq x y z
N MET A 1 -23.05 6.27 9.18
CA MET A 1 -23.17 7.43 8.26
C MET A 1 -22.69 7.00 6.89
N ASP A 2 -23.39 7.40 5.82
CA ASP A 2 -23.01 7.04 4.44
C ASP A 2 -21.69 7.74 4.10
N ASN A 3 -20.55 7.03 4.22
CA ASN A 3 -19.22 7.54 3.91
C ASN A 3 -19.01 7.47 2.38
N SER A 4 -19.81 8.21 1.62
CA SER A 4 -19.56 8.38 0.19
C SER A 4 -18.43 9.39 0.00
N GLY A 5 -17.37 9.02 -0.70
CA GLY A 5 -16.22 9.88 -0.94
C GLY A 5 -15.30 9.36 -2.04
N LEU A 6 -14.49 10.27 -2.57
CA LEU A 6 -13.42 9.95 -3.51
C LEU A 6 -12.10 9.85 -2.75
N TYR A 7 -11.37 8.77 -2.98
CA TYR A 7 -10.10 8.50 -2.33
C TYR A 7 -9.02 8.22 -3.36
N VAL A 8 -7.82 8.77 -3.14
CA VAL A 8 -6.68 8.55 -4.02
C VAL A 8 -5.50 8.04 -3.20
N GLY A 9 -5.14 6.79 -3.38
CA GLY A 9 -3.98 6.17 -2.78
C GLY A 9 -2.76 6.29 -3.68
N LEU A 10 -1.65 6.76 -3.14
CA LEU A 10 -0.34 6.85 -3.80
C LEU A 10 0.65 5.95 -3.07
N ASP A 11 1.00 4.84 -3.71
CA ASP A 11 2.07 3.95 -3.27
C ASP A 11 3.37 4.26 -4.01
N ILE A 12 4.40 4.65 -3.24
CA ILE A 12 5.71 5.04 -3.78
C ILE A 12 6.70 3.88 -3.57
N GLY A 13 6.60 2.87 -4.45
CA GLY A 13 7.44 1.69 -4.39
C GLY A 13 8.79 1.87 -5.11
N THR A 14 9.79 1.05 -4.76
CA THR A 14 11.15 1.15 -5.30
C THR A 14 11.22 0.89 -6.81
N THR A 15 10.38 0.01 -7.33
CA THR A 15 10.41 -0.39 -8.77
C THR A 15 9.23 0.17 -9.55
N SER A 16 8.14 0.52 -8.89
CA SER A 16 6.97 1.12 -9.52
C SER A 16 6.22 2.02 -8.55
N ILE A 17 5.68 3.12 -9.06
CA ILE A 17 4.76 4.01 -8.37
C ILE A 17 3.35 3.67 -8.83
N LYS A 18 2.45 3.43 -7.89
CA LYS A 18 1.06 3.08 -8.17
C LYS A 18 0.11 4.09 -7.57
N VAL A 19 -0.90 4.44 -8.34
CA VAL A 19 -1.98 5.33 -7.92
C VAL A 19 -3.29 4.59 -8.14
N ILE A 20 -4.12 4.52 -7.10
CA ILE A 20 -5.47 3.99 -7.19
C ILE A 20 -6.44 5.10 -6.82
N VAL A 21 -7.39 5.35 -7.71
CA VAL A 21 -8.53 6.23 -7.50
C VAL A 21 -9.75 5.36 -7.26
N ALA A 22 -10.40 5.53 -6.12
CA ALA A 22 -11.60 4.78 -5.80
C ALA A 22 -12.69 5.68 -5.25
N GLU A 23 -13.93 5.31 -5.56
CA GLU A 23 -15.14 5.92 -5.05
C GLU A 23 -15.83 4.96 -4.08
N LYS A 24 -16.14 5.44 -2.87
CA LYS A 24 -16.93 4.67 -1.91
C LYS A 24 -18.40 5.05 -2.04
N VAL A 25 -19.24 4.10 -2.44
CA VAL A 25 -20.68 4.28 -2.61
C VAL A 25 -21.40 3.19 -1.81
N LYS A 26 -22.25 3.60 -0.86
CA LYS A 26 -23.02 2.68 0.00
C LYS A 26 -22.14 1.62 0.68
N GLY A 27 -20.97 2.02 1.16
CA GLY A 27 -20.01 1.15 1.84
C GLY A 27 -19.15 0.28 0.91
N GLN A 28 -19.39 0.28 -0.39
CA GLN A 28 -18.58 -0.46 -1.37
C GLN A 28 -17.54 0.45 -2.01
N LEU A 29 -16.31 -0.03 -2.07
CA LEU A 29 -15.18 0.66 -2.72
C LEU A 29 -15.08 0.23 -4.18
N ASN A 30 -15.25 1.19 -5.10
CA ASN A 30 -15.17 0.97 -6.53
C ASN A 30 -13.93 1.66 -7.09
N VAL A 31 -13.02 0.92 -7.70
CA VAL A 31 -11.85 1.48 -8.37
C VAL A 31 -12.25 2.07 -9.71
N ILE A 32 -11.99 3.36 -9.91
CA ILE A 32 -12.36 4.11 -11.12
C ILE A 32 -11.16 4.62 -11.92
N GLY A 33 -9.95 4.57 -11.35
CA GLY A 33 -8.71 4.95 -12.03
C GLY A 33 -7.50 4.27 -11.44
N VAL A 34 -6.56 3.91 -12.30
CA VAL A 34 -5.30 3.25 -11.91
C VAL A 34 -4.16 3.85 -12.71
N GLY A 35 -3.11 4.29 -12.02
CA GLY A 35 -1.82 4.66 -12.61
C GLY A 35 -0.75 3.69 -12.14
N ASN A 36 0.13 3.29 -13.06
CA ASN A 36 1.29 2.47 -12.75
C ASN A 36 2.47 2.93 -13.61
N GLN A 37 3.52 3.40 -12.96
CA GLN A 37 4.70 3.96 -13.62
C GLN A 37 5.96 3.33 -13.04
N PRO A 38 6.93 2.91 -13.87
CA PRO A 38 8.25 2.56 -13.38
C PRO A 38 8.82 3.65 -12.48
N SER A 39 9.37 3.25 -11.35
CA SER A 39 9.92 4.18 -10.36
C SER A 39 11.36 4.53 -10.68
N ASN A 40 11.68 5.81 -10.59
CA ASN A 40 13.04 6.33 -10.66
C ASN A 40 13.33 7.15 -9.42
N GLY A 41 14.60 7.23 -9.03
CA GLY A 41 15.01 8.02 -7.85
C GLY A 41 14.73 7.36 -6.49
N LEU A 42 14.40 6.06 -6.48
CA LEU A 42 14.23 5.29 -5.25
C LEU A 42 15.27 4.17 -5.12
N SER A 43 15.64 3.86 -3.89
CA SER A 43 16.50 2.73 -3.56
C SER A 43 16.08 2.15 -2.22
N ARG A 44 15.85 0.82 -2.16
CA ARG A 44 15.52 0.10 -0.91
C ARG A 44 14.38 0.75 -0.11
N GLY A 45 13.30 1.12 -0.80
CA GLY A 45 12.12 1.72 -0.18
C GLY A 45 12.25 3.21 0.20
N VAL A 46 13.38 3.87 -0.08
CA VAL A 46 13.56 5.29 0.26
C VAL A 46 13.89 6.12 -0.98
N ILE A 47 13.44 7.38 -0.97
CA ILE A 47 13.71 8.34 -2.04
C ILE A 47 15.13 8.88 -1.88
N VAL A 48 15.95 8.65 -2.92
CA VAL A 48 17.35 9.11 -3.00
C VAL A 48 17.53 10.23 -4.02
N ASP A 49 16.60 10.39 -4.97
CA ASP A 49 16.52 11.51 -5.92
C ASP A 49 15.07 12.02 -5.97
N ILE A 50 14.87 13.21 -5.38
CA ILE A 50 13.53 13.81 -5.24
C ILE A 50 12.96 14.21 -6.59
N ASP A 51 13.80 14.64 -7.53
CA ASP A 51 13.36 15.12 -8.85
C ASP A 51 12.84 13.97 -9.70
N GLN A 52 13.61 12.90 -9.81
CA GLN A 52 13.20 11.72 -10.54
C GLN A 52 11.96 11.07 -9.91
N ALA A 53 11.88 11.01 -8.57
CA ALA A 53 10.71 10.48 -7.88
C ALA A 53 9.45 11.35 -8.16
N ALA A 54 9.58 12.69 -8.12
CA ALA A 54 8.46 13.59 -8.40
C ALA A 54 7.95 13.46 -9.84
N ASP A 55 8.84 13.28 -10.81
CA ASP A 55 8.45 13.09 -12.22
C ASP A 55 7.73 11.75 -12.43
N ALA A 56 8.20 10.68 -11.80
CA ALA A 56 7.55 9.37 -11.84
C ALA A 56 6.17 9.40 -11.13
N ILE A 57 6.05 10.09 -9.98
CA ILE A 57 4.77 10.31 -9.29
C ILE A 57 3.79 11.04 -10.21
N ARG A 58 4.23 12.15 -10.81
CA ARG A 58 3.39 12.94 -11.74
C ARG A 58 2.88 12.09 -12.90
N SER A 59 3.75 11.26 -13.48
CA SER A 59 3.39 10.38 -14.58
C SER A 59 2.33 9.35 -14.17
N ALA A 60 2.49 8.71 -12.99
CA ALA A 60 1.51 7.75 -12.47
C ALA A 60 0.15 8.42 -12.16
N VAL A 61 0.18 9.63 -11.56
CA VAL A 61 -1.03 10.39 -11.27
C VAL A 61 -1.77 10.79 -12.55
N ASN A 62 -1.06 11.25 -13.58
CA ASN A 62 -1.68 11.60 -14.86
C ASN A 62 -2.41 10.40 -15.51
N GLN A 63 -1.79 9.20 -15.47
CA GLN A 63 -2.45 7.98 -15.96
C GLN A 63 -3.74 7.67 -15.19
N ALA A 64 -3.73 7.85 -13.86
CA ALA A 64 -4.91 7.62 -13.03
C ALA A 64 -6.00 8.66 -13.29
N GLN A 65 -5.64 9.95 -13.46
CA GLN A 65 -6.54 11.04 -13.80
C GLN A 65 -7.26 10.82 -15.14
N GLU A 66 -6.50 10.42 -16.16
CA GLU A 66 -7.06 10.13 -17.50
C GLU A 66 -8.10 9.01 -17.43
N LYS A 67 -7.81 7.91 -16.71
CA LYS A 67 -8.73 6.77 -16.58
C LYS A 67 -9.95 7.11 -15.73
N ALA A 68 -9.78 7.87 -14.64
CA ALA A 68 -10.87 8.27 -13.78
C ALA A 68 -11.66 9.48 -14.32
N SER A 69 -11.14 10.21 -15.31
CA SER A 69 -11.70 11.47 -15.85
C SER A 69 -11.91 12.53 -14.76
N ILE A 70 -10.96 12.65 -13.82
CA ILE A 70 -10.97 13.63 -12.72
C ILE A 70 -9.61 14.32 -12.60
N GLU A 71 -9.57 15.49 -11.96
CA GLU A 71 -8.33 16.14 -11.53
C GLU A 71 -7.95 15.63 -10.11
N ILE A 72 -6.72 15.17 -9.93
CA ILE A 72 -6.18 14.70 -8.65
C ILE A 72 -5.26 15.78 -8.09
N LYS A 73 -5.57 16.26 -6.89
CA LYS A 73 -4.74 17.20 -6.12
C LYS A 73 -4.34 16.64 -4.77
N ASP A 74 -5.21 15.85 -4.18
CA ASP A 74 -5.11 15.35 -2.82
C ASP A 74 -4.88 13.84 -2.84
N VAL A 75 -3.88 13.37 -2.10
CA VAL A 75 -3.48 11.96 -2.07
C VAL A 75 -3.24 11.45 -0.65
N ILE A 76 -3.54 10.18 -0.44
CA ILE A 76 -3.16 9.38 0.73
C ILE A 76 -1.87 8.65 0.35
N VAL A 77 -0.81 8.82 1.12
CA VAL A 77 0.53 8.34 0.74
C VAL A 77 0.98 7.20 1.64
N SER A 78 1.51 6.13 1.04
CA SER A 78 2.13 5.03 1.76
C SER A 78 3.42 5.46 2.45
N VAL A 79 3.62 5.01 3.69
CA VAL A 79 4.87 5.14 4.42
C VAL A 79 5.46 3.75 4.63
N PRO A 80 6.69 3.49 4.14
CA PRO A 80 7.33 2.19 4.30
C PRO A 80 7.73 1.93 5.76
N ALA A 81 7.84 0.66 6.13
CA ALA A 81 8.19 0.25 7.48
C ALA A 81 9.68 0.42 7.85
N ASN A 82 10.45 1.14 7.05
CA ASN A 82 11.88 1.32 7.27
C ASN A 82 12.15 2.07 8.57
N MET A 83 12.89 1.41 9.47
CA MET A 83 13.33 2.00 10.74
C MET A 83 12.19 2.48 11.65
N LEU A 84 11.01 1.86 11.57
CA LEU A 84 9.91 2.14 12.50
C LEU A 84 10.28 1.76 13.93
N ARG A 85 9.75 2.52 14.89
CA ARG A 85 9.65 2.13 16.30
C ARG A 85 8.20 2.26 16.73
N ILE A 86 7.72 1.25 17.41
CA ILE A 86 6.38 1.16 17.97
C ILE A 86 6.54 1.12 19.48
N GLU A 87 6.04 2.14 20.17
CA GLU A 87 6.21 2.30 21.61
C GLU A 87 4.84 2.58 22.24
N PRO A 88 4.56 2.05 23.44
CA PRO A 88 3.32 2.38 24.15
C PRO A 88 3.29 3.88 24.47
N CYS A 89 2.11 4.47 24.41
CA CYS A 89 1.90 5.86 24.83
C CYS A 89 0.62 5.99 25.67
N ASN A 90 0.63 6.97 26.55
CA ASN A 90 -0.51 7.30 27.39
C ASN A 90 -0.75 8.79 27.37
N GLY A 91 -1.99 9.20 27.14
CA GLY A 91 -2.45 10.56 27.26
C GLY A 91 -3.39 10.71 28.46
N LEU A 92 -3.40 11.88 29.07
CA LEU A 92 -4.30 12.20 30.18
C LEU A 92 -4.65 13.68 30.15
N ILE A 93 -5.94 13.95 30.27
CA ILE A 93 -6.46 15.31 30.50
C ILE A 93 -7.51 15.28 31.61
N THR A 94 -7.63 16.39 32.31
CA THR A 94 -8.78 16.64 33.19
C THR A 94 -9.72 17.57 32.43
N LEU A 95 -10.98 17.17 32.34
CA LEU A 95 -12.05 18.02 31.89
C LEU A 95 -12.35 19.04 33.00
N ASP A 96 -12.98 20.15 32.68
CA ASP A 96 -13.27 21.21 33.68
C ASP A 96 -13.83 20.66 34.99
N ASP A 97 -13.77 21.44 36.08
CA ASP A 97 -14.16 21.03 37.45
C ASP A 97 -15.60 20.48 37.60
N GLN A 98 -16.38 20.53 36.53
CA GLN A 98 -17.72 19.94 36.46
C GLN A 98 -17.78 18.84 35.42
N SER A 99 -18.44 17.73 35.78
CA SER A 99 -18.73 16.63 34.87
C SER A 99 -19.51 17.12 33.65
N ARG A 100 -18.96 16.94 32.45
CA ARG A 100 -19.59 17.34 31.18
C ARG A 100 -19.37 16.27 30.09
N GLU A 101 -20.07 16.41 29.00
CA GLU A 101 -19.87 15.53 27.83
C GLU A 101 -18.49 15.72 27.21
N ILE A 102 -17.87 14.61 26.85
CA ILE A 102 -16.58 14.56 26.14
C ILE A 102 -16.81 14.92 24.67
N THR A 103 -16.03 15.86 24.18
CA THR A 103 -16.09 16.38 22.81
C THR A 103 -14.98 15.83 21.92
N GLU A 104 -15.06 16.09 20.61
CA GLU A 104 -13.95 15.81 19.67
C GLU A 104 -12.66 16.55 20.06
N GLU A 105 -12.76 17.76 20.61
CA GLU A 105 -11.61 18.53 21.06
C GLU A 105 -10.92 17.87 22.24
N ASP A 106 -11.65 17.27 23.17
CA ASP A 106 -11.10 16.54 24.30
C ASP A 106 -10.37 15.28 23.82
N VAL A 107 -10.92 14.56 22.85
CA VAL A 107 -10.24 13.40 22.22
C VAL A 107 -8.94 13.85 21.55
N ARG A 108 -8.94 14.97 20.84
CA ARG A 108 -7.72 15.52 20.24
C ARG A 108 -6.71 15.94 21.31
N ASN A 109 -7.16 16.57 22.39
CA ASN A 109 -6.29 17.03 23.47
C ASN A 109 -5.68 15.87 24.26
N VAL A 110 -6.41 14.79 24.55
CA VAL A 110 -5.85 13.61 25.20
C VAL A 110 -4.84 12.90 24.31
N ALA A 111 -5.09 12.83 23.00
CA ALA A 111 -4.12 12.32 22.03
C ALA A 111 -2.86 13.22 21.98
N ALA A 112 -3.03 14.53 21.93
CA ALA A 112 -1.91 15.48 21.96
C ALA A 112 -1.06 15.35 23.23
N SER A 113 -1.69 15.09 24.38
CA SER A 113 -0.95 14.86 25.64
C SER A 113 -0.09 13.59 25.58
N ALA A 114 -0.51 12.56 24.83
CA ALA A 114 0.27 11.34 24.63
C ALA A 114 1.53 11.56 23.78
N LEU A 115 1.60 12.65 22.99
CA LEU A 115 2.74 12.99 22.14
C LEU A 115 3.91 13.65 22.92
N GLY A 116 3.75 13.89 24.20
CA GLY A 116 4.76 14.54 25.06
C GLY A 116 6.06 13.74 25.27
N THR A 117 6.21 12.61 24.56
CA THR A 117 7.40 11.74 24.63
C THR A 117 8.58 12.40 23.91
N SER A 118 9.74 12.46 24.58
CA SER A 118 10.97 12.97 23.96
C SER A 118 11.51 11.96 22.95
N LEU A 119 11.55 12.33 21.69
CA LEU A 119 12.14 11.53 20.62
C LEU A 119 13.59 11.98 20.32
N PRO A 120 14.46 11.07 19.83
CA PRO A 120 15.74 11.44 19.24
C PRO A 120 15.58 12.44 18.10
N GLN A 121 16.56 13.32 17.89
CA GLN A 121 16.47 14.43 16.91
C GLN A 121 16.23 13.97 15.46
N GLU A 122 16.73 12.79 15.10
CA GLU A 122 16.59 12.18 13.77
C GLU A 122 15.24 11.49 13.53
N ARG A 123 14.37 11.45 14.55
CA ARG A 123 13.05 10.80 14.47
C ARG A 123 11.90 11.79 14.58
N GLU A 124 10.79 11.43 13.98
CA GLU A 124 9.51 12.12 14.14
C GLU A 124 8.37 11.12 14.33
N ILE A 125 7.29 11.59 14.92
CA ILE A 125 6.05 10.81 15.05
C ILE A 125 5.39 10.74 13.69
N ILE A 126 5.08 9.51 13.26
CA ILE A 126 4.39 9.25 11.99
C ILE A 126 2.90 9.01 12.23
N ASP A 127 2.58 8.25 13.30
CA ASP A 127 1.22 7.84 13.59
C ASP A 127 1.02 7.63 15.09
N ILE A 128 -0.23 7.71 15.54
CA ILE A 128 -0.69 7.35 16.86
C ILE A 128 -1.95 6.50 16.74
N GLN A 129 -1.95 5.34 17.38
CA GLN A 129 -3.04 4.37 17.33
C GLN A 129 -3.63 4.22 18.72
N PRO A 130 -4.89 4.64 18.94
CA PRO A 130 -5.55 4.40 20.20
C PRO A 130 -5.87 2.91 20.38
N GLU A 131 -5.61 2.38 21.54
CA GLU A 131 -6.04 1.03 21.94
C GLU A 131 -7.37 1.11 22.67
N GLU A 132 -7.46 2.03 23.62
CA GLU A 132 -8.65 2.28 24.44
C GLU A 132 -8.65 3.68 25.03
N PHE A 133 -9.82 4.12 25.39
CA PHE A 133 -10.01 5.30 26.25
C PHE A 133 -10.50 4.85 27.62
N ILE A 134 -10.19 5.67 28.64
CA ILE A 134 -10.59 5.45 30.02
C ILE A 134 -11.25 6.74 30.49
N VAL A 135 -12.52 6.64 30.93
CA VAL A 135 -13.31 7.77 31.44
C VAL A 135 -13.56 7.53 32.92
N ASP A 136 -13.05 8.41 33.80
CA ASP A 136 -13.19 8.32 35.27
C ASP A 136 -12.82 6.95 35.84
N GLY A 137 -11.83 6.27 35.23
CA GLY A 137 -11.33 4.95 35.64
C GLY A 137 -12.05 3.75 35.00
N PHE A 138 -13.06 3.97 34.15
CA PHE A 138 -13.71 2.92 33.35
C PHE A 138 -12.94 2.76 32.04
N ASP A 139 -12.33 1.60 31.81
CA ASP A 139 -11.51 1.23 30.65
C ASP A 139 -12.31 0.55 29.52
N GLY A 140 -11.63 0.14 28.45
CA GLY A 140 -12.23 -0.59 27.31
C GLY A 140 -13.10 0.25 26.38
N ILE A 141 -13.13 1.58 26.55
CA ILE A 141 -13.96 2.47 25.73
C ILE A 141 -13.27 2.70 24.37
N LYS A 142 -14.00 2.47 23.28
CA LYS A 142 -13.48 2.69 21.91
C LYS A 142 -13.72 4.11 21.40
N ASP A 143 -14.86 4.71 21.74
CA ASP A 143 -15.18 6.10 21.41
C ASP A 143 -15.79 6.78 22.66
N PRO A 144 -15.07 7.71 23.30
CA PRO A 144 -15.53 8.36 24.53
C PRO A 144 -16.47 9.56 24.28
N ARG A 145 -16.66 9.97 23.02
CA ARG A 145 -17.46 11.16 22.69
C ARG A 145 -18.92 10.99 23.11
N GLY A 146 -19.49 12.04 23.72
CA GLY A 146 -20.83 12.04 24.27
C GLY A 146 -20.97 11.35 25.63
N MET A 147 -19.93 10.70 26.15
CA MET A 147 -19.90 10.23 27.53
C MET A 147 -19.65 11.41 28.48
N VAL A 148 -20.18 11.31 29.70
CA VAL A 148 -20.00 12.33 30.74
C VAL A 148 -18.87 11.89 31.67
N GLY A 149 -17.91 12.80 31.94
CA GLY A 149 -16.78 12.50 32.81
C GLY A 149 -16.03 13.76 33.26
N VAL A 150 -15.06 13.57 34.16
CA VAL A 150 -14.14 14.59 34.65
C VAL A 150 -12.71 14.34 34.18
N ARG A 151 -12.34 13.05 33.96
CA ARG A 151 -11.01 12.63 33.57
C ARG A 151 -11.07 11.73 32.35
N LEU A 152 -10.31 12.10 31.31
CA LEU A 152 -10.16 11.30 30.10
C LEU A 152 -8.69 10.86 29.95
N GLU A 153 -8.49 9.55 29.83
CA GLU A 153 -7.19 8.95 29.50
C GLU A 153 -7.29 8.23 28.15
N MET A 154 -6.18 8.12 27.46
CA MET A 154 -6.03 7.31 26.25
C MET A 154 -4.78 6.46 26.39
N ARG A 155 -4.91 5.17 26.15
CA ARG A 155 -3.77 4.26 25.93
C ARG A 155 -3.67 3.92 24.47
N GLY A 156 -2.44 3.77 23.98
CA GLY A 156 -2.22 3.46 22.57
C GLY A 156 -0.77 3.20 22.24
N LYS A 157 -0.50 3.18 20.94
CA LYS A 157 0.84 3.02 20.35
C LYS A 157 1.24 4.28 19.61
N LEU A 158 2.43 4.76 19.91
CA LEU A 158 3.11 5.82 19.18
C LEU A 158 4.05 5.20 18.17
N ILE A 159 3.92 5.57 16.92
CA ILE A 159 4.77 5.09 15.85
C ILE A 159 5.65 6.22 15.35
N SER A 160 6.96 6.02 15.43
CA SER A 160 7.96 6.99 15.00
C SER A 160 8.87 6.43 13.91
N GLY A 161 9.39 7.29 13.06
CA GLY A 161 10.27 6.93 11.95
C GLY A 161 11.34 7.98 11.69
N SER A 162 12.11 7.79 10.62
CA SER A 162 13.18 8.70 10.23
C SER A 162 12.64 10.00 9.63
N LYS A 163 13.04 11.15 10.20
CA LYS A 163 12.75 12.48 9.62
C LYS A 163 13.20 12.63 8.19
N GLY A 164 14.38 12.07 7.85
CA GLY A 164 14.91 12.17 6.49
C GLY A 164 14.05 11.46 5.47
N ILE A 165 13.55 10.27 5.80
CA ILE A 165 12.65 9.50 4.92
C ILE A 165 11.34 10.27 4.71
N MET A 166 10.72 10.75 5.79
CA MET A 166 9.45 11.50 5.72
C MET A 166 9.63 12.82 4.97
N HIS A 167 10.72 13.55 5.21
CA HIS A 167 11.01 14.79 4.50
C HIS A 167 11.14 14.59 2.99
N ASN A 168 11.90 13.57 2.55
CA ASN A 168 12.08 13.28 1.13
C ASN A 168 10.76 12.87 0.47
N LEU A 169 9.94 12.06 1.17
CA LEU A 169 8.62 11.67 0.72
C LEU A 169 7.71 12.89 0.52
N GLN A 170 7.58 13.75 1.53
CA GLN A 170 6.77 14.96 1.46
C GLN A 170 7.24 15.90 0.35
N LYS A 171 8.57 16.06 0.20
CA LYS A 171 9.15 16.90 -0.85
C LYS A 171 8.88 16.38 -2.25
N ALA A 172 9.00 15.07 -2.49
CA ALA A 172 8.72 14.48 -3.80
C ALA A 172 7.24 14.63 -4.18
N VAL A 173 6.32 14.35 -3.26
CA VAL A 173 4.87 14.47 -3.48
C VAL A 173 4.48 15.93 -3.74
N THR A 174 4.95 16.87 -2.91
CA THR A 174 4.69 18.31 -3.10
C THR A 174 5.29 18.81 -4.42
N LYS A 175 6.48 18.34 -4.81
CA LYS A 175 7.12 18.71 -6.07
C LYS A 175 6.38 18.12 -7.28
N ALA A 176 5.70 17.01 -7.11
CA ALA A 176 4.78 16.48 -8.13
C ALA A 176 3.50 17.32 -8.31
N GLY A 177 3.26 18.33 -7.44
CA GLY A 177 2.09 19.22 -7.49
C GLY A 177 0.91 18.69 -6.68
N LEU A 178 1.14 17.78 -5.72
CA LEU A 178 0.10 17.13 -4.93
C LEU A 178 0.14 17.55 -3.47
N ASN A 179 -1.02 17.52 -2.82
CA ASN A 179 -1.18 17.69 -1.39
C ASN A 179 -1.32 16.33 -0.70
N ILE A 180 -0.62 16.14 0.41
CA ILE A 180 -0.78 14.94 1.23
C ILE A 180 -1.92 15.17 2.20
N VAL A 181 -3.02 14.43 2.02
CA VAL A 181 -4.16 14.43 2.95
C VAL A 181 -3.83 13.63 4.21
N SER A 182 -3.20 12.49 4.00
CA SER A 182 -2.76 11.61 5.09
C SER A 182 -1.58 10.75 4.66
N THR A 183 -0.77 10.40 5.63
CA THR A 183 0.22 9.33 5.50
C THR A 183 -0.27 8.09 6.21
N VAL A 184 -0.13 6.94 5.60
CA VAL A 184 -0.55 5.66 6.17
C VAL A 184 0.60 4.66 6.10
N LEU A 185 0.87 3.99 7.21
CA LEU A 185 1.86 2.91 7.25
C LEU A 185 1.39 1.75 6.37
N THR A 186 2.23 1.35 5.42
CA THR A 186 1.91 0.25 4.50
C THR A 186 1.48 -1.03 5.23
N PRO A 187 2.19 -1.52 6.28
CA PRO A 187 1.77 -2.71 7.01
C PRO A 187 0.38 -2.64 7.64
N LEU A 188 -0.01 -1.44 8.12
CA LEU A 188 -1.34 -1.23 8.68
C LEU A 188 -2.43 -1.25 7.62
N ALA A 189 -2.17 -0.57 6.50
CA ALA A 189 -3.11 -0.59 5.40
C ALA A 189 -3.29 -2.02 4.87
N GLU A 190 -2.19 -2.75 4.69
CA GLU A 190 -2.23 -4.13 4.20
C GLU A 190 -2.99 -5.06 5.14
N SER A 191 -2.79 -4.97 6.46
CA SER A 191 -3.49 -5.83 7.41
C SER A 191 -5.01 -5.73 7.30
N HIS A 192 -5.53 -4.56 7.01
CA HIS A 192 -6.96 -4.31 6.83
C HIS A 192 -7.57 -5.04 5.61
N VAL A 193 -6.77 -5.29 4.59
CA VAL A 193 -7.25 -5.87 3.32
C VAL A 193 -6.87 -7.33 3.16
N VAL A 194 -5.65 -7.71 3.60
CA VAL A 194 -5.13 -9.06 3.33
C VAL A 194 -5.51 -10.07 4.40
N LEU A 195 -5.94 -9.61 5.60
CA LEU A 195 -6.30 -10.46 6.74
C LEU A 195 -7.80 -10.42 7.00
N ASN A 196 -8.36 -11.57 7.36
CA ASN A 196 -9.70 -11.62 7.95
C ASN A 196 -9.66 -11.33 9.47
N ASP A 197 -10.83 -11.15 10.11
CA ASP A 197 -10.93 -10.80 11.52
C ASP A 197 -10.22 -11.82 12.42
N GLY A 198 -10.39 -13.14 12.18
CA GLY A 198 -9.72 -14.17 12.99
C GLY A 198 -8.20 -14.13 12.84
N GLU A 199 -7.67 -13.86 11.64
CA GLU A 199 -6.23 -13.68 11.42
C GLU A 199 -5.70 -12.45 12.15
N GLN A 200 -6.48 -11.38 12.24
CA GLN A 200 -6.11 -10.18 13.00
C GLN A 200 -6.20 -10.38 14.51
N ASP A 201 -7.23 -11.09 14.98
CA ASP A 201 -7.43 -11.38 16.41
C ASP A 201 -6.33 -12.29 16.97
N PHE A 202 -6.10 -13.44 16.31
CA PHE A 202 -5.21 -14.49 16.84
C PHE A 202 -3.75 -14.32 16.43
N GLY A 203 -3.47 -13.40 15.53
CA GLY A 203 -2.13 -13.04 15.12
C GLY A 203 -1.67 -13.72 13.82
N THR A 204 -1.14 -12.89 12.93
CA THR A 204 -0.66 -13.29 11.59
C THR A 204 0.54 -12.45 11.19
N ILE A 205 1.42 -13.02 10.39
CA ILE A 205 2.55 -12.33 9.80
C ILE A 205 2.21 -11.97 8.35
N ILE A 206 2.40 -10.72 7.96
CA ILE A 206 2.35 -10.29 6.56
C ILE A 206 3.79 -10.10 6.09
N VAL A 207 4.13 -10.69 4.94
CA VAL A 207 5.42 -10.49 4.29
C VAL A 207 5.18 -9.87 2.92
N ASP A 208 5.46 -8.57 2.80
CA ASP A 208 5.46 -7.84 1.52
C ASP A 208 6.81 -8.04 0.83
N LEU A 209 6.79 -8.84 -0.25
CA LEU A 209 7.93 -9.12 -1.11
C LEU A 209 8.01 -8.08 -2.23
N GLY A 210 8.54 -6.90 -1.88
CA GLY A 210 8.66 -5.76 -2.79
C GLY A 210 9.82 -5.89 -3.78
N GLY A 211 9.93 -4.90 -4.68
CA GLY A 211 11.04 -4.84 -5.64
C GLY A 211 12.39 -4.51 -5.01
N GLY A 212 12.44 -3.53 -4.11
CA GLY A 212 13.69 -3.04 -3.51
C GLY A 212 13.93 -3.47 -2.08
N GLN A 213 12.94 -4.03 -1.43
CA GLN A 213 12.99 -4.49 -0.04
C GLN A 213 11.90 -5.53 0.22
N THR A 214 12.07 -6.28 1.31
CA THR A 214 11.07 -7.19 1.86
C THR A 214 10.69 -6.74 3.26
N THR A 215 9.40 -6.56 3.53
CA THR A 215 8.90 -6.13 4.85
C THR A 215 8.12 -7.25 5.49
N ALA A 216 8.46 -7.62 6.72
CA ALA A 216 7.66 -8.50 7.57
C ALA A 216 7.02 -7.71 8.68
N SER A 217 5.72 -7.88 8.88
CA SER A 217 4.93 -7.22 9.91
C SER A 217 4.08 -8.23 10.67
N VAL A 218 3.94 -8.03 11.96
CA VAL A 218 3.16 -8.88 12.87
C VAL A 218 1.92 -8.12 13.30
N ILE A 219 0.77 -8.67 13.00
CA ILE A 219 -0.54 -8.16 13.40
C ILE A 219 -1.10 -9.10 14.47
N HIS A 220 -1.64 -8.54 15.54
CA HIS A 220 -2.34 -9.25 16.60
C HIS A 220 -3.24 -8.28 17.34
N ASP A 221 -4.45 -8.70 17.73
CA ASP A 221 -5.51 -7.84 18.30
C ASP A 221 -5.78 -6.61 17.42
N HIS A 222 -5.87 -6.77 16.09
CA HIS A 222 -6.06 -5.70 15.10
C HIS A 222 -4.99 -4.60 15.12
N GLN A 223 -3.82 -4.88 15.69
CA GLN A 223 -2.75 -3.90 15.87
C GLN A 223 -1.45 -4.35 15.24
N LEU A 224 -0.68 -3.40 14.74
CA LEU A 224 0.69 -3.63 14.35
C LEU A 224 1.56 -3.74 15.61
N LYS A 225 2.03 -4.95 15.90
CA LYS A 225 2.88 -5.23 17.08
C LYS A 225 4.37 -5.10 16.75
N TYR A 226 4.75 -5.44 15.52
CA TYR A 226 6.15 -5.43 15.09
C TYR A 226 6.24 -5.25 13.57
N ALA A 227 7.29 -4.58 13.11
CA ALA A 227 7.64 -4.51 11.70
C ALA A 227 9.16 -4.51 11.53
N THR A 228 9.64 -5.24 10.54
CA THR A 228 11.05 -5.29 10.15
C THR A 228 11.18 -5.31 8.64
N THR A 229 12.27 -4.75 8.14
CA THR A 229 12.52 -4.64 6.70
C THR A 229 13.89 -5.21 6.36
N ASP A 230 13.93 -6.15 5.42
CA ASP A 230 15.16 -6.58 4.77
C ASP A 230 15.41 -5.68 3.54
N PRO A 231 16.63 -5.12 3.33
CA PRO A 231 16.93 -4.20 2.25
C PRO A 231 17.11 -4.89 0.89
N GLU A 232 16.64 -6.11 0.73
CA GLU A 232 16.66 -6.89 -0.50
C GLU A 232 15.25 -7.32 -0.91
N GLY A 233 15.03 -7.42 -2.21
CA GLY A 233 13.76 -7.79 -2.84
C GLY A 233 13.98 -8.19 -4.29
N GLY A 234 12.94 -8.08 -5.12
CA GLY A 234 12.92 -8.54 -6.50
C GLY A 234 14.05 -8.02 -7.39
N THR A 235 14.54 -6.81 -7.15
CA THR A 235 15.67 -6.24 -7.90
C THR A 235 16.97 -6.99 -7.65
N PHE A 236 17.15 -7.57 -6.46
CA PHE A 236 18.33 -8.38 -6.17
C PHE A 236 18.25 -9.74 -6.88
N ILE A 237 17.08 -10.34 -6.96
CA ILE A 237 16.83 -11.54 -7.77
C ILE A 237 17.19 -11.24 -9.24
N THR A 238 16.69 -10.14 -9.79
CA THR A 238 17.00 -9.69 -11.16
C THR A 238 18.49 -9.50 -11.38
N LYS A 239 19.19 -8.91 -10.39
CA LYS A 239 20.63 -8.71 -10.43
C LYS A 239 21.40 -10.03 -10.45
N ASP A 240 20.99 -11.01 -9.65
CA ASP A 240 21.63 -12.32 -9.61
C ASP A 240 21.45 -13.04 -10.95
N ILE A 241 20.24 -13.00 -11.54
CA ILE A 241 19.96 -13.52 -12.88
C ILE A 241 20.86 -12.84 -13.91
N SER A 242 20.95 -11.50 -13.87
CA SER A 242 21.80 -10.71 -14.78
C SER A 242 23.28 -11.12 -14.71
N ILE A 243 23.80 -11.35 -13.50
CA ILE A 243 25.19 -11.74 -13.28
C ILE A 243 25.44 -13.19 -13.73
N VAL A 244 24.60 -14.13 -13.28
CA VAL A 244 24.80 -15.55 -13.53
C VAL A 244 24.64 -15.88 -15.02
N LEU A 245 23.63 -15.27 -15.68
CA LEU A 245 23.36 -15.48 -17.10
C LEU A 245 24.13 -14.52 -18.01
N ASN A 246 24.92 -13.62 -17.43
CA ASN A 246 25.66 -12.60 -18.16
C ASN A 246 24.80 -11.81 -19.16
N THR A 247 23.62 -11.40 -18.71
CA THR A 247 22.61 -10.68 -19.51
C THR A 247 22.33 -9.29 -18.92
N SER A 248 21.65 -8.41 -19.69
CA SER A 248 21.29 -7.08 -19.20
C SER A 248 20.24 -7.15 -18.07
N MET A 249 20.20 -6.14 -17.18
CA MET A 249 19.18 -6.05 -16.12
C MET A 249 17.75 -6.08 -16.67
N ASN A 250 17.50 -5.42 -17.81
CA ASN A 250 16.17 -5.40 -18.41
C ASN A 250 15.76 -6.79 -18.93
N ASN A 251 16.71 -7.51 -19.56
CA ASN A 251 16.45 -8.86 -20.02
C ASN A 251 16.30 -9.84 -18.86
N ALA A 252 17.13 -9.71 -17.80
CA ALA A 252 17.00 -10.50 -16.58
C ALA A 252 15.63 -10.29 -15.89
N GLU A 253 15.13 -9.06 -15.84
CA GLU A 253 13.80 -8.76 -15.27
C GLU A 253 12.68 -9.38 -16.12
N LYS A 254 12.81 -9.28 -17.45
CA LYS A 254 11.85 -9.92 -18.37
C LYS A 254 11.85 -11.44 -18.18
N ILE A 255 13.02 -12.08 -18.20
CA ILE A 255 13.17 -13.53 -18.00
C ILE A 255 12.57 -13.98 -16.65
N LYS A 256 12.86 -13.22 -15.57
CA LYS A 256 12.28 -13.51 -14.26
C LYS A 256 10.74 -13.51 -14.27
N ARG A 257 10.13 -12.56 -14.99
CA ARG A 257 8.67 -12.47 -15.08
C ARG A 257 8.05 -13.54 -15.97
N ASP A 258 8.70 -13.84 -17.08
CA ASP A 258 8.14 -14.70 -18.11
C ASP A 258 8.33 -16.19 -17.78
N TYR A 259 9.46 -16.56 -17.13
CA TYR A 259 9.87 -17.95 -16.91
C TYR A 259 10.24 -18.27 -15.46
N GLY A 260 10.16 -17.31 -14.54
CA GLY A 260 10.63 -17.49 -13.16
C GLY A 260 9.71 -18.37 -12.31
N TYR A 261 10.32 -19.31 -11.57
CA TYR A 261 9.73 -20.07 -10.48
C TYR A 261 10.51 -19.78 -9.20
N ALA A 262 9.81 -19.75 -8.08
CA ALA A 262 10.45 -19.56 -6.78
C ALA A 262 11.04 -20.85 -6.21
N ASP A 263 10.45 -22.02 -6.55
CA ASP A 263 10.82 -23.36 -6.11
C ASP A 263 11.36 -24.14 -7.31
N SER A 264 12.65 -24.47 -7.28
CA SER A 264 13.33 -25.19 -8.36
C SER A 264 12.81 -26.61 -8.57
N LEU A 265 12.22 -27.23 -7.54
CA LEU A 265 11.63 -28.56 -7.63
C LEU A 265 10.34 -28.58 -8.45
N GLN A 266 9.64 -27.44 -8.55
CA GLN A 266 8.42 -27.29 -9.36
C GLN A 266 8.70 -26.84 -10.80
N ALA A 267 9.90 -26.33 -11.06
CA ALA A 267 10.31 -25.85 -12.37
C ALA A 267 10.72 -27.01 -13.31
N SER A 268 10.42 -26.86 -14.61
CA SER A 268 10.71 -27.88 -15.62
C SER A 268 12.16 -27.79 -16.11
N ALA A 269 12.83 -28.94 -16.22
CA ALA A 269 14.11 -29.03 -16.90
C ALA A 269 13.97 -29.26 -18.44
N ASP A 270 12.74 -29.49 -18.91
CA ASP A 270 12.45 -29.71 -20.34
C ASP A 270 12.03 -28.44 -21.07
N ASN A 271 11.66 -27.38 -20.33
CA ASN A 271 11.24 -26.09 -20.89
C ASN A 271 12.45 -25.17 -21.00
N GLU A 272 13.01 -25.10 -22.20
CA GLU A 272 14.14 -24.20 -22.50
C GLU A 272 13.64 -22.90 -23.13
N PHE A 273 14.30 -21.77 -22.82
CA PHE A 273 14.03 -20.47 -23.39
C PHE A 273 15.33 -19.73 -23.74
N PRO A 274 15.29 -18.82 -24.74
CA PRO A 274 16.47 -18.08 -25.17
C PRO A 274 16.82 -16.95 -24.22
N VAL A 275 18.11 -16.77 -23.93
CA VAL A 275 18.72 -15.68 -23.14
C VAL A 275 19.72 -14.95 -23.99
N GLU A 276 19.55 -13.64 -24.14
CA GLU A 276 20.51 -12.76 -24.78
C GLU A 276 21.71 -12.55 -23.85
N VAL A 277 22.87 -13.07 -24.23
CA VAL A 277 24.12 -12.97 -23.47
C VAL A 277 24.95 -11.80 -24.00
N VAL A 278 25.45 -10.95 -23.10
CA VAL A 278 26.28 -9.79 -23.46
C VAL A 278 27.55 -10.27 -24.21
N GLY A 279 27.76 -9.71 -25.40
CA GLY A 279 28.92 -10.03 -26.26
C GLY A 279 28.73 -11.25 -27.14
N GLN A 280 27.57 -11.89 -27.14
CA GLN A 280 27.23 -12.99 -28.06
C GLN A 280 26.22 -12.49 -29.11
N SER A 281 26.33 -13.03 -30.34
CA SER A 281 25.41 -12.70 -31.43
C SER A 281 24.20 -13.64 -31.47
N GLU A 282 24.27 -14.78 -30.86
CA GLU A 282 23.19 -15.77 -30.77
C GLU A 282 22.79 -15.97 -29.30
N PRO A 283 21.49 -16.18 -29.02
CA PRO A 283 21.03 -16.43 -27.66
C PRO A 283 21.53 -17.80 -27.16
N THR A 284 21.78 -17.88 -25.85
CA THR A 284 22.03 -19.15 -25.16
C THR A 284 20.70 -19.68 -24.62
N TYR A 285 20.47 -20.99 -24.73
CA TYR A 285 19.26 -21.60 -24.18
C TYR A 285 19.55 -22.12 -22.78
N ILE A 286 18.65 -21.82 -21.84
CA ILE A 286 18.63 -22.35 -20.48
C ILE A 286 17.24 -22.89 -20.16
N ASP A 287 17.15 -23.82 -19.20
CA ASP A 287 15.88 -24.38 -18.74
C ASP A 287 15.32 -23.58 -17.54
N GLU A 288 14.00 -23.76 -17.28
CA GLU A 288 13.31 -23.10 -16.17
C GLU A 288 13.88 -23.48 -14.81
N ARG A 289 14.33 -24.73 -14.64
CA ARG A 289 14.89 -25.20 -13.36
C ARG A 289 16.17 -24.47 -13.01
N TYR A 290 17.06 -24.28 -13.95
CA TYR A 290 18.30 -23.51 -13.72
C TYR A 290 18.00 -22.05 -13.36
N LEU A 291 17.02 -21.43 -14.00
CA LEU A 291 16.58 -20.09 -13.62
C LEU A 291 15.96 -20.09 -12.20
N ALA A 292 15.14 -21.09 -11.89
CA ALA A 292 14.53 -21.23 -10.57
C ALA A 292 15.56 -21.41 -9.45
N GLU A 293 16.64 -22.16 -9.68
CA GLU A 293 17.74 -22.30 -8.71
C GLU A 293 18.38 -20.96 -8.35
N ILE A 294 18.54 -20.06 -9.34
CA ILE A 294 19.07 -18.71 -9.10
C ILE A 294 18.08 -17.89 -8.26
N ILE A 295 16.79 -17.95 -8.59
CA ILE A 295 15.73 -17.22 -7.91
C ILE A 295 15.58 -17.71 -6.46
N GLU A 296 15.48 -19.04 -6.27
CA GLU A 296 15.33 -19.70 -4.98
C GLU A 296 16.50 -19.38 -4.04
N ALA A 297 17.73 -19.40 -4.55
CA ALA A 297 18.92 -19.07 -3.75
C ALA A 297 18.84 -17.67 -3.13
N ARG A 298 18.32 -16.67 -3.86
CA ARG A 298 18.13 -15.32 -3.32
C ARG A 298 16.95 -15.24 -2.37
N LEU A 299 15.83 -15.86 -2.72
CA LEU A 299 14.64 -15.90 -1.87
C LEU A 299 14.94 -16.55 -0.53
N SER A 300 15.65 -17.69 -0.54
CA SER A 300 16.07 -18.37 0.68
C SER A 300 16.91 -17.49 1.60
N GLN A 301 17.86 -16.73 1.05
CA GLN A 301 18.64 -15.79 1.84
C GLN A 301 17.79 -14.67 2.48
N ILE A 302 16.79 -14.15 1.74
CA ILE A 302 15.86 -13.15 2.28
C ILE A 302 15.00 -13.77 3.37
N PHE A 303 14.44 -14.95 3.13
CA PHE A 303 13.58 -15.65 4.09
C PHE A 303 14.33 -16.04 5.36
N ASP A 304 15.57 -16.50 5.26
CA ASP A 304 16.40 -16.80 6.44
C ASP A 304 16.58 -15.57 7.35
N ARG A 305 16.92 -14.42 6.75
CA ARG A 305 17.08 -13.17 7.54
C ARG A 305 15.76 -12.69 8.17
N ILE A 306 14.65 -12.83 7.47
CA ILE A 306 13.31 -12.53 8.02
C ILE A 306 12.95 -13.51 9.12
N LYS A 307 13.17 -14.82 8.89
CA LYS A 307 12.93 -15.89 9.86
C LYS A 307 13.68 -15.67 11.17
N ASP A 308 14.95 -15.33 11.09
CA ASP A 308 15.78 -15.04 12.28
C ASP A 308 15.20 -13.90 13.12
N ARG A 309 14.73 -12.83 12.47
CA ARG A 309 14.10 -11.69 13.16
C ARG A 309 12.75 -12.04 13.77
N LEU A 310 11.93 -12.83 13.07
CA LEU A 310 10.63 -13.28 13.56
C LEU A 310 10.77 -14.28 14.72
N ASN A 311 11.79 -15.14 14.68
CA ASN A 311 12.11 -16.07 15.77
C ASN A 311 12.52 -15.33 17.06
N GLN A 312 13.25 -14.22 16.95
CA GLN A 312 13.65 -13.41 18.13
C GLN A 312 12.46 -12.92 18.96
N ILE A 313 11.30 -12.77 18.33
CA ILE A 313 10.06 -12.31 18.97
C ILE A 313 9.00 -13.42 19.03
N GLN A 314 9.35 -14.67 18.71
CA GLN A 314 8.47 -15.85 18.69
C GLN A 314 7.21 -15.66 17.82
N ALA A 315 7.29 -14.88 16.75
CA ALA A 315 6.14 -14.58 15.89
C ALA A 315 5.72 -15.76 15.02
N LEU A 316 6.63 -16.70 14.72
CA LEU A 316 6.31 -17.87 13.89
C LEU A 316 5.36 -18.88 14.56
N ASP A 317 5.12 -18.74 15.87
CA ASP A 317 4.17 -19.55 16.63
C ASP A 317 2.72 -19.03 16.53
N LEU A 318 2.51 -17.90 15.86
CA LEU A 318 1.18 -17.29 15.70
C LEU A 318 0.27 -18.17 14.82
N PRO A 319 -1.00 -18.38 15.24
CA PRO A 319 -1.92 -19.32 14.56
C PRO A 319 -2.26 -18.94 13.12
N GLY A 320 -2.23 -17.64 12.79
CA GLY A 320 -2.58 -17.14 11.45
C GLY A 320 -1.53 -17.41 10.38
N GLY A 321 -0.34 -17.89 10.76
CA GLY A 321 0.75 -18.19 9.83
C GLY A 321 1.27 -16.97 9.10
N ILE A 322 1.58 -17.12 7.80
CA ILE A 322 2.15 -16.05 6.97
C ILE A 322 1.28 -15.78 5.74
N VAL A 323 1.05 -14.50 5.46
CA VAL A 323 0.44 -14.02 4.21
C VAL A 323 1.48 -13.27 3.40
N LEU A 324 1.75 -13.75 2.18
CA LEU A 324 2.65 -13.11 1.24
C LEU A 324 1.89 -12.11 0.37
N THR A 325 2.51 -10.96 0.12
CA THR A 325 2.04 -9.95 -0.83
C THR A 325 3.23 -9.29 -1.53
N GLY A 326 2.99 -8.27 -2.37
CA GLY A 326 4.06 -7.62 -3.13
C GLY A 326 4.35 -8.28 -4.48
N GLY A 327 5.12 -7.58 -5.31
CA GLY A 327 5.33 -8.00 -6.70
C GLY A 327 6.03 -9.34 -6.87
N VAL A 328 6.94 -9.70 -5.97
CA VAL A 328 7.67 -10.99 -6.01
C VAL A 328 6.78 -12.15 -5.57
N ALA A 329 5.75 -11.91 -4.77
CA ALA A 329 4.78 -12.93 -4.38
C ALA A 329 3.95 -13.48 -5.56
N ALA A 330 4.08 -12.88 -6.75
CA ALA A 330 3.48 -13.42 -7.98
C ALA A 330 4.26 -14.58 -8.58
N LEU A 331 5.49 -14.88 -8.12
CA LEU A 331 6.27 -16.00 -8.63
C LEU A 331 5.58 -17.34 -8.29
N PRO A 332 5.38 -18.24 -9.27
CA PRO A 332 4.90 -19.58 -9.00
C PRO A 332 5.81 -20.32 -8.01
N GLY A 333 5.25 -21.13 -7.12
CA GLY A 333 5.99 -21.90 -6.10
C GLY A 333 6.44 -21.08 -4.88
N ILE A 334 6.12 -19.75 -4.80
CA ILE A 334 6.58 -18.89 -3.69
C ILE A 334 5.96 -19.27 -2.34
N ALA A 335 4.70 -19.72 -2.34
CA ALA A 335 4.02 -20.09 -1.11
C ALA A 335 4.59 -21.38 -0.53
N GLU A 336 4.87 -22.35 -1.38
CA GLU A 336 5.45 -23.63 -1.02
C GLU A 336 6.89 -23.45 -0.50
N LEU A 337 7.73 -22.72 -1.22
CA LEU A 337 9.09 -22.39 -0.78
C LEU A 337 9.07 -21.68 0.59
N ALA A 338 8.20 -20.70 0.76
CA ALA A 338 8.09 -19.97 2.02
C ALA A 338 7.56 -20.89 3.15
N ALA A 339 6.58 -21.76 2.88
CA ALA A 339 6.05 -22.68 3.89
C ALA A 339 7.13 -23.64 4.40
N ASP A 340 7.95 -24.18 3.51
CA ASP A 340 9.06 -25.08 3.85
C ASP A 340 10.13 -24.31 4.64
N GLN A 341 10.48 -23.09 4.21
CA GLN A 341 11.52 -22.30 4.83
C GLN A 341 11.12 -21.82 6.24
N PHE A 342 9.91 -21.28 6.41
CA PHE A 342 9.41 -20.78 7.71
C PHE A 342 8.86 -21.91 8.60
N ASN A 343 8.59 -23.10 8.06
CA ASN A 343 7.94 -24.22 8.72
C ASN A 343 6.58 -23.80 9.34
N THR A 344 5.77 -23.10 8.58
CA THR A 344 4.42 -22.64 8.97
C THR A 344 3.50 -22.54 7.74
N ASN A 345 2.20 -22.38 7.96
CA ASN A 345 1.25 -22.18 6.87
C ASN A 345 1.50 -20.87 6.16
N VAL A 346 1.53 -20.90 4.83
CA VAL A 346 1.74 -19.73 3.99
C VAL A 346 0.67 -19.65 2.90
N ARG A 347 0.14 -18.46 2.67
CA ARG A 347 -0.72 -18.18 1.52
C ARG A 347 -0.32 -16.87 0.84
N VAL A 348 -0.62 -16.76 -0.44
CA VAL A 348 -0.45 -15.51 -1.19
C VAL A 348 -1.78 -14.76 -1.22
N TYR A 349 -1.74 -13.46 -0.94
CA TYR A 349 -2.89 -12.58 -1.16
C TYR A 349 -2.83 -11.99 -2.57
N ILE A 350 -3.92 -12.13 -3.30
CA ILE A 350 -4.12 -11.53 -4.62
C ILE A 350 -5.40 -10.70 -4.56
N PRO A 351 -5.36 -9.39 -4.86
CA PRO A 351 -6.55 -8.57 -4.94
C PRO A 351 -7.58 -9.15 -5.92
N ASP A 352 -8.86 -9.08 -5.57
CA ASP A 352 -9.97 -9.60 -6.39
C ASP A 352 -10.58 -8.54 -7.32
N GLN A 353 -10.26 -7.25 -7.11
CA GLN A 353 -10.76 -6.14 -7.89
C GLN A 353 -10.34 -6.24 -9.35
N MET A 354 -11.30 -5.98 -10.24
CA MET A 354 -11.06 -6.02 -11.68
C MET A 354 -9.93 -5.04 -12.09
N GLY A 355 -8.95 -5.54 -12.83
CA GLY A 355 -7.79 -4.77 -13.26
C GLY A 355 -6.67 -4.62 -12.21
N LEU A 356 -6.84 -5.20 -11.01
CA LEU A 356 -5.83 -5.18 -9.95
C LEU A 356 -5.43 -6.58 -9.45
N ARG A 357 -5.78 -7.64 -10.21
CA ARG A 357 -5.53 -9.04 -9.82
C ARG A 357 -4.05 -9.43 -9.90
N HIS A 358 -3.22 -8.66 -9.21
CA HIS A 358 -1.79 -8.93 -9.09
C HIS A 358 -1.31 -8.46 -7.71
N PRO A 359 -0.52 -9.25 -6.97
CA PRO A 359 -0.10 -8.91 -5.60
C PRO A 359 0.61 -7.56 -5.47
N SER A 360 1.24 -7.07 -6.55
CA SER A 360 1.92 -5.76 -6.53
C SER A 360 1.00 -4.56 -6.31
N PHE A 361 -0.32 -4.71 -6.50
CA PHE A 361 -1.28 -3.64 -6.25
C PHE A 361 -1.82 -3.62 -4.81
N THR A 362 -1.47 -4.62 -4.01
CA THR A 362 -1.99 -4.76 -2.64
C THR A 362 -1.77 -3.50 -1.81
N ALA A 363 -0.55 -2.99 -1.74
CA ALA A 363 -0.23 -1.79 -0.96
C ALA A 363 -1.08 -0.58 -1.38
N ALA A 364 -1.15 -0.26 -2.67
CA ALA A 364 -1.92 0.89 -3.16
C ALA A 364 -3.44 0.74 -2.92
N LEU A 365 -3.98 -0.47 -3.12
CA LEU A 365 -5.39 -0.77 -2.84
C LEU A 365 -5.69 -0.66 -1.34
N SER A 366 -4.80 -1.19 -0.52
CA SER A 366 -4.94 -1.18 0.94
C SER A 366 -4.97 0.23 1.52
N LEU A 367 -4.21 1.18 0.97
CA LEU A 367 -4.24 2.59 1.39
C LEU A 367 -5.65 3.18 1.29
N VAL A 368 -6.29 2.96 0.15
CA VAL A 368 -7.61 3.52 -0.13
C VAL A 368 -8.68 2.84 0.73
N SER A 369 -8.63 1.51 0.82
CA SER A 369 -9.56 0.73 1.64
C SER A 369 -9.45 1.12 3.11
N TYR A 370 -8.26 1.01 3.68
CA TYR A 370 -7.99 1.32 5.08
C TYR A 370 -8.44 2.74 5.45
N PHE A 371 -8.02 3.75 4.68
CA PHE A 371 -8.36 5.15 4.97
C PHE A 371 -9.85 5.42 4.85
N SER A 372 -10.54 4.77 3.90
CA SER A 372 -11.98 4.92 3.71
C SER A 372 -12.82 4.29 4.84
N ASP A 373 -12.23 3.35 5.59
CA ASP A 373 -12.88 2.60 6.67
C ASP A 373 -12.48 3.09 8.06
N LEU A 374 -11.53 4.05 8.17
CA LEU A 374 -11.13 4.62 9.45
C LEU A 374 -12.32 5.20 10.22
N ALA A 375 -12.42 4.85 11.49
CA ALA A 375 -13.40 5.43 12.38
C ALA A 375 -13.14 6.93 12.60
N ASP A 376 -14.21 7.70 12.80
CA ASP A 376 -14.08 9.16 13.04
C ASP A 376 -13.16 9.46 14.24
N VAL A 377 -13.23 8.64 15.30
CA VAL A 377 -12.40 8.82 16.50
C VAL A 377 -10.92 8.61 16.20
N ASP A 378 -10.57 7.63 15.36
CA ASP A 378 -9.18 7.39 14.96
C ASP A 378 -8.63 8.55 14.12
N MET A 379 -9.45 9.13 13.25
CA MET A 379 -9.08 10.33 12.49
C MET A 379 -8.82 11.53 13.40
N ILE A 380 -9.64 11.71 14.45
CA ILE A 380 -9.44 12.77 15.43
C ILE A 380 -8.12 12.57 16.19
N VAL A 381 -7.86 11.37 16.68
CA VAL A 381 -6.63 11.03 17.39
C VAL A 381 -5.40 11.27 16.50
N ARG A 382 -5.41 10.81 15.27
CA ARG A 382 -4.31 11.01 14.31
C ARG A 382 -4.09 12.47 13.95
N SER A 383 -5.15 13.30 13.97
CA SER A 383 -5.02 14.73 13.73
C SER A 383 -4.13 15.44 14.75
N ALA A 384 -3.95 14.89 15.96
CA ALA A 384 -3.03 15.41 16.96
C ALA A 384 -1.55 15.32 16.53
N VAL A 385 -1.18 14.44 15.62
CA VAL A 385 0.19 14.30 15.08
C VAL A 385 0.51 15.40 14.06
N GLY A 386 -0.43 16.31 13.78
CA GLY A 386 -0.24 17.38 12.77
C GLY A 386 -0.42 16.91 11.34
N ALA A 387 -0.89 15.68 11.13
CA ALA A 387 -1.38 15.24 9.84
C ALA A 387 -2.71 15.95 9.57
N THR A 388 -2.79 16.72 8.50
CA THR A 388 -4.04 17.41 8.10
C THR A 388 -5.00 16.37 7.55
N LEU A 389 -5.76 15.73 8.44
CA LEU A 389 -6.82 14.80 8.05
C LEU A 389 -8.03 15.63 7.63
N THR A 390 -8.09 15.99 6.35
CA THR A 390 -9.32 16.55 5.78
C THR A 390 -10.25 15.39 5.41
N LYS A 391 -11.52 15.48 5.82
CA LYS A 391 -12.57 14.60 5.29
C LYS A 391 -12.49 14.68 3.76
N ALA A 392 -12.55 13.53 3.10
CA ALA A 392 -12.59 13.47 1.64
C ALA A 392 -13.58 14.53 1.10
N PRO A 393 -13.19 15.32 0.10
CA PRO A 393 -14.08 16.35 -0.43
C PRO A 393 -15.36 15.66 -0.92
N LYS A 394 -16.52 16.12 -0.45
CA LYS A 394 -17.79 15.70 -1.03
C LYS A 394 -17.71 16.04 -2.51
N LEU A 395 -17.88 15.06 -3.38
CA LEU A 395 -18.03 15.27 -4.82
C LEU A 395 -19.07 16.39 -5.02
N SER A 396 -18.63 17.56 -5.46
CA SER A 396 -19.54 18.51 -6.04
C SER A 396 -20.12 17.82 -7.27
N GLN A 397 -21.42 17.53 -7.23
CA GLN A 397 -22.13 17.04 -8.43
C GLN A 397 -21.75 17.97 -9.60
N PRO A 398 -21.44 17.45 -10.78
CA PRO A 398 -21.18 18.30 -11.92
C PRO A 398 -22.41 19.19 -12.11
N GLU A 399 -22.22 20.49 -12.05
CA GLU A 399 -23.26 21.46 -12.37
C GLU A 399 -23.86 21.06 -13.70
N GLN A 400 -25.15 20.70 -13.68
CA GLN A 400 -25.91 20.51 -14.92
C GLN A 400 -25.81 21.85 -15.67
N VAL A 401 -25.01 21.86 -16.70
CA VAL A 401 -25.00 22.96 -17.66
C VAL A 401 -26.41 23.07 -18.22
N GLN A 402 -27.19 24.01 -17.67
CA GLN A 402 -28.48 24.40 -18.23
C GLN A 402 -28.19 24.98 -19.61
N THR A 403 -28.47 24.21 -20.65
CA THR A 403 -28.51 24.74 -22.01
C THR A 403 -29.59 25.78 -22.08
N PRO A 404 -29.32 27.01 -22.57
CA PRO A 404 -30.33 28.03 -22.75
C PRO A 404 -31.31 27.59 -23.85
N VAL A 405 -32.56 27.48 -23.46
CA VAL A 405 -33.68 27.33 -24.41
C VAL A 405 -33.85 28.64 -25.20
N SER A 406 -33.50 28.67 -26.43
CA SER A 406 -33.92 29.74 -27.34
C SER A 406 -34.42 29.19 -28.66
N GLY A 407 -35.70 29.46 -28.89
CA GLY A 407 -36.25 30.02 -30.17
C GLY A 407 -36.41 29.08 -31.35
N LYS A 408 -37.66 28.76 -31.55
CA LYS A 408 -38.39 28.38 -32.80
C LYS A 408 -37.72 28.63 -34.16
N ALA A 409 -37.84 27.60 -34.97
CA ALA A 409 -38.35 27.56 -36.39
C ALA A 409 -37.39 27.04 -37.44
N LYS A 410 -37.64 26.00 -38.08
CA LYS A 410 -38.24 25.76 -39.41
C LYS A 410 -37.87 24.37 -39.93
N LYS A 411 -38.93 23.67 -40.35
CA LYS A 411 -38.86 22.38 -41.04
C LYS A 411 -38.21 22.54 -42.41
N THR A 412 -37.26 21.67 -42.77
CA THR A 412 -37.06 21.22 -44.14
C THR A 412 -36.69 19.73 -44.18
N LYS A 413 -37.19 19.08 -45.22
CA LYS A 413 -37.29 17.64 -45.46
C LYS A 413 -35.97 16.96 -45.79
N LYS A 414 -35.94 15.66 -45.43
CA LYS A 414 -35.05 14.52 -45.74
C LYS A 414 -34.36 14.52 -47.11
N PRO A 415 -33.25 13.74 -47.28
CA PRO A 415 -33.45 12.30 -47.51
C PRO A 415 -32.51 11.36 -46.72
N ALA A 416 -32.97 10.12 -46.65
CA ALA A 416 -32.39 8.98 -45.99
C ALA A 416 -31.17 8.41 -46.73
N GLN A 417 -30.18 7.92 -45.97
CA GLN A 417 -29.35 6.81 -46.43
C GLN A 417 -28.93 5.88 -45.28
N LYS A 418 -28.80 4.62 -45.68
CA LYS A 418 -28.82 3.35 -45.00
C LYS A 418 -27.64 3.06 -44.06
N LYS A 419 -27.98 2.28 -43.02
CA LYS A 419 -27.21 1.32 -42.21
C LYS A 419 -25.89 0.81 -42.81
N LYS A 420 -24.85 0.83 -41.97
CA LYS A 420 -23.96 -0.35 -41.78
C LYS A 420 -23.69 -0.54 -40.29
N ARG A 421 -24.00 -1.73 -39.83
CA ARG A 421 -23.80 -2.29 -38.49
C ARG A 421 -22.52 -3.14 -38.55
N GLY A 422 -21.66 -3.07 -37.52
CA GLY A 422 -20.68 -4.12 -37.27
C GLY A 422 -19.23 -3.67 -37.39
N GLU A 423 -18.51 -3.91 -36.34
CA GLU A 423 -17.08 -3.85 -36.09
C GLU A 423 -16.64 -2.73 -35.13
N GLY A 424 -16.45 -3.11 -33.90
CA GLY A 424 -15.95 -2.21 -32.84
C GLY A 424 -15.83 -2.83 -31.45
N ILE A 425 -15.58 -4.12 -31.30
CA ILE A 425 -15.35 -4.76 -30.00
C ILE A 425 -14.24 -5.82 -30.12
N LYS A 426 -13.12 -5.52 -30.72
CA LYS A 426 -11.99 -6.46 -30.74
C LYS A 426 -10.62 -5.85 -30.46
N ASN A 427 -10.49 -4.55 -30.28
CA ASN A 427 -9.19 -3.91 -30.07
C ASN A 427 -8.99 -3.34 -28.66
N PHE A 428 -9.78 -3.76 -27.66
CA PHE A 428 -9.66 -3.24 -26.30
C PHE A 428 -8.75 -4.07 -25.39
N PHE A 429 -8.30 -5.23 -25.84
CA PHE A 429 -7.56 -6.17 -24.98
C PHE A 429 -6.11 -6.43 -25.39
N SER A 430 -5.59 -5.85 -26.50
CA SER A 430 -4.21 -6.10 -26.92
C SER A 430 -3.17 -5.15 -26.31
N ASP A 431 -3.56 -3.98 -25.81
CA ASP A 431 -2.62 -2.97 -25.28
C ASP A 431 -2.37 -3.06 -23.77
N PHE A 432 -2.81 -4.13 -23.11
CA PHE A 432 -2.66 -4.27 -21.66
C PHE A 432 -1.50 -5.19 -21.24
N PHE A 433 -0.81 -5.82 -22.19
CA PHE A 433 0.25 -6.82 -21.93
C PHE A 433 1.55 -6.59 -22.73
N ASP A 434 1.81 -5.37 -23.20
CA ASP A 434 3.14 -4.99 -23.69
C ASP A 434 3.88 -4.06 -22.72
#